data_a765c134f42c78a43ab71a2751cf7aec
#
_entry.id   a765c134f42c78a43ab71a2751cf7aec
#
_cell.length_a   1.000
_cell.length_b   1.000
_cell.length_c   1.000
_cell.angle_alpha   90.00
_cell.angle_beta   90.00
_cell.angle_gamma   90.00
#
_symmetry.space_group_name_H-M   'P 1'
#
loop_
_entity.id
_entity.type
_entity.pdbx_description
1 polymer ?
#
loop_
_entity_poly.entity_id
_entity_poly.type
_entity_poly.pdbx_seq_one_letter_code
_entity_poly.pdbx_strand_id
1 'polypeptide(L)'
;MEINKDLIAASSTPIVLAILAEGDSYGYAILKRVSELSGGRMAWTDGMLYPVLHRLERLGHVEARWEAAETGRRRKYYQITPGGRAQLAEEHRQWRAVDAALHGIWGSLSLSTSGDPLPQGA
;
A
#
# COMPACT_ATOMS: atom_id res chain seq x y z
N MET A 1 -11.65 -9.17 -10.52
CA MET A 1 -11.35 -9.85 -9.23
C MET A 1 -11.02 -8.81 -8.17
N GLU A 2 -11.68 -8.87 -7.05
CA GLU A 2 -11.35 -8.01 -5.92
C GLU A 2 -10.36 -8.72 -4.99
N ILE A 3 -9.44 -7.96 -4.44
CA ILE A 3 -8.47 -8.49 -3.49
C ILE A 3 -9.12 -8.61 -2.12
N ASN A 4 -8.83 -9.71 -1.42
CA ASN A 4 -9.38 -10.00 -0.10
C ASN A 4 -9.02 -8.91 0.92
N LYS A 5 -9.97 -8.59 1.80
CA LYS A 5 -9.80 -7.52 2.81
C LYS A 5 -8.62 -7.75 3.75
N ASP A 6 -8.32 -8.99 4.09
CA ASP A 6 -7.20 -9.30 4.98
C ASP A 6 -5.86 -9.00 4.30
N LEU A 7 -5.76 -9.28 3.00
CA LEU A 7 -4.56 -8.94 2.23
C LEU A 7 -4.41 -7.43 2.08
N ILE A 8 -5.51 -6.72 1.87
CA ILE A 8 -5.51 -5.26 1.80
C ILE A 8 -5.02 -4.69 3.14
N ALA A 9 -5.57 -5.16 4.25
CA ALA A 9 -5.18 -4.69 5.58
C ALA A 9 -3.70 -4.95 5.85
N ALA A 10 -3.22 -6.15 5.54
CA ALA A 10 -1.82 -6.51 5.76
C ALA A 10 -0.87 -5.67 4.91
N SER A 11 -1.26 -5.29 3.71
CA SER A 11 -0.41 -4.53 2.78
C SER A 11 -0.59 -3.01 2.89
N SER A 12 -1.45 -2.53 3.78
CA SER A 12 -1.79 -1.10 3.84
C SER A 12 -0.60 -0.21 4.19
N THR A 13 0.21 -0.59 5.16
CA THR A 13 1.38 0.20 5.57
C THR A 13 2.39 0.36 4.45
N PRO A 14 2.88 -0.71 3.80
CA PRO A 14 3.84 -0.52 2.71
C PRO A 14 3.26 0.23 1.52
N ILE A 15 1.97 0.08 1.23
CA ILE A 15 1.33 0.80 0.13
C ILE A 15 1.30 2.30 0.42
N VAL A 16 0.85 2.70 1.61
CA VAL A 16 0.77 4.13 1.98
C VAL A 16 2.17 4.75 2.01
N LEU A 17 3.14 4.08 2.62
CA LEU A 17 4.51 4.59 2.67
C LEU A 17 5.10 4.72 1.26
N ALA A 18 4.86 3.76 0.38
CA ALA A 18 5.36 3.82 -1.00
C ALA A 18 4.73 4.99 -1.78
N ILE A 19 3.44 5.22 -1.60
CA ILE A 19 2.76 6.36 -2.25
C ILE A 19 3.35 7.67 -1.75
N LEU A 20 3.58 7.81 -0.44
CA LEU A 20 4.16 9.03 0.13
C LEU A 20 5.64 9.18 -0.25
N ALA A 21 6.35 8.09 -0.57
CA ALA A 21 7.71 8.17 -1.09
C ALA A 21 7.74 8.74 -2.51
N GLU A 22 6.65 8.67 -3.26
CA GLU A 22 6.53 9.33 -4.57
C GLU A 22 6.43 10.84 -4.44
N GLY A 23 5.91 11.32 -3.30
CA GLY A 23 5.71 12.74 -3.01
C GLY A 23 4.64 12.93 -1.95
N ASP A 24 4.60 14.11 -1.35
CA ASP A 24 3.60 14.45 -0.37
C ASP A 24 2.20 14.32 -0.97
N SER A 25 1.24 13.88 -0.15
CA SER A 25 -0.10 13.62 -0.64
C SER A 25 -1.15 13.82 0.45
N TYR A 26 -2.40 13.77 0.07
CA TYR A 26 -3.55 13.92 0.98
C TYR A 26 -4.54 12.78 0.73
N GLY A 27 -5.49 12.61 1.65
CA GLY A 27 -6.37 11.44 1.68
C GLY A 27 -6.97 11.04 0.34
N TYR A 28 -7.65 11.99 -0.33
CA TYR A 28 -8.29 11.68 -1.62
C TYR A 28 -7.28 11.23 -2.67
N ALA A 29 -6.14 11.93 -2.76
CA ALA A 29 -5.11 11.58 -3.75
C ALA A 29 -4.48 10.22 -3.45
N ILE A 30 -4.31 9.88 -2.17
CA ILE A 30 -3.82 8.56 -1.78
C ILE A 30 -4.79 7.47 -2.22
N LEU A 31 -6.09 7.65 -1.94
CA LEU A 31 -7.12 6.69 -2.36
C LEU A 31 -7.14 6.50 -3.87
N LYS A 32 -7.04 7.59 -4.61
CA LYS A 32 -6.99 7.57 -6.07
C LYS A 32 -5.77 6.80 -6.56
N ARG A 33 -4.62 7.03 -5.94
CA ARG A 33 -3.38 6.36 -6.30
C ARG A 33 -3.44 4.86 -6.04
N VAL A 34 -4.03 4.44 -4.93
CA VAL A 34 -4.26 3.01 -4.64
C VAL A 34 -5.10 2.36 -5.73
N SER A 35 -6.17 3.02 -6.15
CA SER A 35 -7.01 2.52 -7.23
C SER A 35 -6.22 2.39 -8.54
N GLU A 36 -5.43 3.41 -8.90
CA GLU A 36 -4.60 3.38 -10.10
C GLU A 36 -3.59 2.22 -10.06
N LEU A 37 -2.86 2.08 -8.94
CA LEU A 37 -1.82 1.06 -8.81
C LEU A 37 -2.38 -0.37 -8.85
N SER A 38 -3.60 -0.55 -8.37
CA SER A 38 -4.22 -1.88 -8.31
C SER A 38 -5.11 -2.18 -9.52
N GLY A 39 -5.23 -1.26 -10.46
CA GLY A 39 -6.17 -1.43 -11.58
C GLY A 39 -7.61 -1.51 -11.11
N GLY A 40 -7.95 -0.81 -10.02
CA GLY A 40 -9.27 -0.81 -9.43
C GLY A 40 -9.60 -2.03 -8.57
N ARG A 41 -8.64 -2.93 -8.36
CA ARG A 41 -8.86 -4.18 -7.60
C ARG A 41 -8.83 -3.97 -6.09
N MET A 42 -8.29 -2.86 -5.61
CA MET A 42 -8.29 -2.51 -4.20
C MET A 42 -9.26 -1.37 -3.95
N ALA A 43 -10.38 -1.69 -3.29
CA ALA A 43 -11.39 -0.71 -2.95
C ALA A 43 -11.13 -0.15 -1.55
N TRP A 44 -10.32 0.89 -1.47
CA TRP A 44 -10.04 1.56 -0.20
C TRP A 44 -11.05 2.66 0.07
N THR A 45 -11.39 2.84 1.35
CA THR A 45 -12.26 3.91 1.82
C THR A 45 -11.50 4.80 2.80
N ASP A 46 -12.07 5.96 3.12
CA ASP A 46 -11.55 6.83 4.17
C ASP A 46 -11.42 6.07 5.49
N GLY A 47 -12.41 5.26 5.81
CA GLY A 47 -12.41 4.47 7.03
C GLY A 47 -11.29 3.45 7.13
N MET A 48 -10.73 3.02 6.00
CA MET A 48 -9.57 2.15 5.95
C MET A 48 -8.26 2.94 5.99
N LEU A 49 -8.23 4.07 5.31
CA LEU A 49 -7.00 4.86 5.14
C LEU A 49 -6.60 5.62 6.40
N TYR A 50 -7.54 6.37 7.02
CA TYR A 50 -7.18 7.27 8.11
C TYR A 50 -6.62 6.58 9.35
N PRO A 51 -7.09 5.41 9.77
CA PRO A 51 -6.45 4.68 10.86
C PRO A 51 -4.98 4.33 10.57
N VAL A 52 -4.67 3.99 9.31
CA VAL A 52 -3.29 3.71 8.89
C VAL A 52 -2.44 4.96 8.97
N LEU A 53 -2.92 6.08 8.44
CA LEU A 53 -2.20 7.36 8.49
C LEU A 53 -1.96 7.81 9.95
N HIS A 54 -2.96 7.68 10.80
CA HIS A 54 -2.83 8.06 12.22
C HIS A 54 -1.80 7.20 12.93
N ARG A 55 -1.76 5.90 12.65
CA ARG A 55 -0.77 5.00 13.22
C ARG A 55 0.64 5.37 12.75
N LEU A 56 0.80 5.62 11.45
CA LEU A 56 2.10 6.00 10.90
C LEU A 56 2.60 7.34 11.45
N GLU A 57 1.69 8.28 11.65
CA GLU A 57 2.02 9.57 12.27
C GLU A 57 2.47 9.36 13.72
N ARG A 58 1.74 8.56 14.47
CA ARG A 58 2.07 8.24 15.88
C ARG A 58 3.43 7.54 15.99
N LEU A 59 3.78 6.70 15.02
CA LEU A 59 5.07 6.00 14.99
C LEU A 59 6.20 6.87 14.47
N GLY A 60 5.92 8.08 14.00
CA GLY A 60 6.93 8.97 13.46
C GLY A 60 7.36 8.64 12.03
N HIS A 61 6.60 7.81 11.32
CA HIS A 61 6.91 7.43 9.94
C HIS A 61 6.37 8.42 8.93
N VAL A 62 5.37 9.20 9.30
CA VAL A 62 4.85 10.30 8.49
C VAL A 62 4.61 11.51 9.37
N GLU A 63 4.65 12.69 8.75
CA GLU A 63 4.28 13.96 9.36
C GLU A 63 3.14 14.56 8.57
N ALA A 64 2.28 15.28 9.27
CA ALA A 64 1.12 15.91 8.66
C ALA A 64 1.21 17.43 8.79
N ARG A 65 0.70 18.14 7.80
CA ARG A 65 0.57 19.58 7.83
C ARG A 65 -0.69 20.00 7.10
N TRP A 66 -1.22 21.16 7.50
CA TRP A 66 -2.37 21.74 6.84
C TRP A 66 -1.91 22.80 5.86
N GLU A 67 -2.42 22.75 4.64
CA GLU A 67 -2.16 23.73 3.60
C GLU A 67 -3.47 24.19 2.96
N ALA A 68 -3.52 25.44 2.50
CA ALA A 68 -4.63 25.95 1.71
C ALA A 68 -4.50 25.40 0.28
N ALA A 69 -5.58 24.76 -0.22
CA ALA A 69 -5.67 24.40 -1.62
C ALA A 69 -6.01 25.64 -2.47
N GLU A 70 -5.87 25.52 -3.78
CA GLU A 70 -6.21 26.59 -4.72
C GLU A 70 -7.66 27.08 -4.56
N THR A 71 -8.56 26.18 -4.16
CA THR A 71 -9.97 26.50 -3.92
C THR A 71 -10.21 27.27 -2.63
N GLY A 72 -9.17 27.51 -1.82
CA GLY A 72 -9.28 28.12 -0.50
C GLY A 72 -9.59 27.11 0.61
N ARG A 73 -9.89 25.85 0.30
CA ARG A 73 -10.12 24.81 1.29
C ARG A 73 -8.80 24.36 1.87
N ARG A 74 -8.78 24.07 3.18
CA ARG A 74 -7.60 23.51 3.82
C ARG A 74 -7.57 22.02 3.59
N ARG A 75 -6.37 21.50 3.25
CA ARG A 75 -6.10 20.07 3.11
C ARG A 75 -5.01 19.65 4.05
N LYS A 76 -5.17 18.47 4.62
CA LYS A 76 -4.11 17.87 5.43
C LYS A 76 -3.23 17.02 4.54
N TYR A 77 -1.98 17.47 4.40
CA TYR A 77 -0.97 16.77 3.63
C TYR A 77 -0.12 15.89 4.53
N TYR A 78 0.29 14.77 4.00
CA TYR A 78 1.16 13.82 4.70
C TYR A 78 2.47 13.70 3.93
N GLN A 79 3.56 13.62 4.68
CA GLN A 79 4.92 13.51 4.15
C GLN A 79 5.61 12.36 4.84
N ILE A 80 6.30 11.52 4.07
CA ILE A 80 7.11 10.45 4.64
C ILE A 80 8.35 11.05 5.32
N THR A 81 8.70 10.53 6.49
CA THR A 81 9.88 10.96 7.24
C THR A 81 11.07 10.03 6.92
N PRO A 82 12.31 10.39 7.32
CA PRO A 82 13.43 9.45 7.24
C PRO A 82 13.14 8.12 7.93
N GLY A 83 12.47 8.15 9.09
CA GLY A 83 12.03 6.92 9.77
C GLY A 83 11.03 6.13 8.95
N GLY A 84 10.13 6.81 8.26
CA GLY A 84 9.17 6.18 7.35
C GLY A 84 9.86 5.54 6.15
N ARG A 85 10.89 6.17 5.61
CA ARG A 85 11.67 5.59 4.51
C ARG A 85 12.42 4.32 4.93
N ALA A 86 12.99 4.33 6.15
CA ALA A 86 13.63 3.14 6.70
C ALA A 86 12.61 2.01 6.89
N GLN A 87 11.43 2.34 7.40
CA GLN A 87 10.35 1.37 7.56
C GLN A 87 9.88 0.82 6.21
N LEU A 88 9.76 1.66 5.20
CA LEU A 88 9.41 1.22 3.85
C LEU A 88 10.42 0.21 3.30
N ALA A 89 11.71 0.47 3.50
CA ALA A 89 12.76 -0.45 3.05
C ALA A 89 12.65 -1.80 3.78
N GLU A 90 12.34 -1.78 5.08
CA GLU A 90 12.14 -3.01 5.86
C GLU A 90 10.91 -3.78 5.39
N GLU A 91 9.79 -3.09 5.18
CA GLU A 91 8.58 -3.70 4.64
C GLU A 91 8.82 -4.32 3.26
N HIS A 92 9.59 -3.62 2.41
CA HIS A 92 9.93 -4.13 1.09
C HIS A 92 10.69 -5.46 1.19
N ARG A 93 11.68 -5.54 2.11
CA ARG A 93 12.42 -6.78 2.32
C ARG A 93 11.52 -7.92 2.79
N GLN A 94 10.64 -7.63 3.75
CA GLN A 94 9.74 -8.64 4.31
C GLN A 94 8.74 -9.16 3.27
N TRP A 95 8.14 -8.26 2.50
CA TRP A 95 7.19 -8.66 1.46
C TRP A 95 7.86 -9.43 0.34
N ARG A 96 9.08 -9.10 -0.02
CA ARG A 96 9.85 -9.88 -0.99
C ARG A 96 10.11 -11.29 -0.46
N ALA A 97 10.40 -11.44 0.81
CA ALA A 97 10.60 -12.76 1.43
C ALA A 97 9.31 -13.60 1.40
N VAL A 98 8.18 -12.97 1.73
CA VAL A 98 6.86 -13.64 1.65
C VAL A 98 6.57 -14.04 0.21
N ASP A 99 6.77 -13.14 -0.74
CA ASP A 99 6.53 -13.39 -2.16
C ASP A 99 7.39 -14.56 -2.67
N ALA A 100 8.66 -14.59 -2.30
CA ALA A 100 9.56 -15.68 -2.67
C ALA A 100 9.10 -17.02 -2.09
N ALA A 101 8.64 -17.04 -0.84
CA ALA A 101 8.09 -18.24 -0.21
C ALA A 101 6.84 -18.74 -0.94
N LEU A 102 5.94 -17.83 -1.29
CA LEU A 102 4.73 -18.18 -2.05
C LEU A 102 5.08 -18.74 -3.43
N HIS A 103 6.00 -18.11 -4.13
CA HIS A 103 6.47 -18.60 -5.43
C HIS A 103 7.06 -20.00 -5.32
N GLY A 104 7.85 -20.26 -4.28
CA GLY A 104 8.43 -21.56 -4.05
C GLY A 104 7.39 -22.65 -3.85
N ILE A 105 6.42 -22.42 -2.94
CA ILE A 105 5.41 -23.44 -2.66
C ILE A 105 4.43 -23.62 -3.83
N TRP A 106 4.04 -22.53 -4.49
CA TRP A 106 3.14 -22.62 -5.64
C TRP A 106 3.82 -23.34 -6.81
N GLY A 107 5.11 -23.10 -7.00
CA GLY A 107 5.88 -23.82 -8.00
C GLY A 107 5.90 -25.33 -7.76
N SER A 108 6.07 -25.75 -6.49
CA SER A 108 6.06 -27.17 -6.13
C SER A 108 4.67 -27.80 -6.30
N LEU A 109 3.61 -26.99 -6.27
CA LEU A 109 2.24 -27.45 -6.49
C LEU A 109 1.83 -27.32 -7.95
N SER A 110 2.73 -26.89 -8.83
CA SER A 110 2.46 -26.65 -10.25
C SER A 110 1.35 -25.61 -10.49
N LEU A 111 1.26 -24.63 -9.59
CA LEU A 111 0.32 -23.53 -9.76
C LEU A 111 0.96 -22.40 -10.55
N SER A 112 0.19 -21.76 -11.42
CA SER A 112 0.64 -20.56 -12.12
C SER A 112 0.53 -19.35 -11.19
N THR A 113 1.60 -18.54 -11.14
CA THR A 113 1.61 -17.29 -10.37
C THR A 113 1.15 -16.10 -11.20
N SER A 114 0.92 -16.28 -12.50
CA SER A 114 0.49 -15.21 -13.41
C SER A 114 -1.03 -15.14 -13.59
N GLY A 115 -1.77 -16.03 -12.94
CA GLY A 115 -3.21 -16.13 -13.10
C GLY A 115 -3.65 -17.00 -14.27
N ASP A 116 -2.73 -17.64 -14.96
CA ASP A 116 -3.04 -18.59 -16.03
C ASP A 116 -3.65 -19.88 -15.47
N PRO A 117 -4.35 -20.67 -16.30
CA PRO A 117 -4.85 -21.97 -15.87
C PRO A 117 -3.72 -22.87 -15.39
N LEU A 118 -4.04 -23.82 -14.51
CA LEU A 118 -3.08 -24.81 -14.07
C LEU A 118 -2.52 -25.59 -15.27
N PRO A 119 -1.21 -25.90 -15.28
CA PRO A 119 -0.63 -26.68 -16.35
C PRO A 119 -1.33 -28.03 -16.50
N GLN A 120 -1.59 -28.42 -17.73
CA GLN A 120 -2.19 -29.69 -18.02
C GLN A 120 -1.16 -30.81 -17.78
N GLY A 121 -1.57 -31.84 -17.09
CA GLY A 121 -0.72 -33.01 -16.84
C GLY A 121 0.44 -32.73 -15.87
N ALA A 122 0.37 -31.66 -15.15
CA ALA A 122 1.41 -31.33 -14.20
C ALA A 122 1.30 -32.19 -12.93
#